data_3dafb35ce65b0fa32b6ab9ed2b4af163
#
_entry.id   3dafb35ce65b0fa32b6ab9ed2b4af163
#
_cell.length_a   1.000
_cell.length_b   1.000
_cell.length_c   1.000
_cell.angle_alpha   90.00
_cell.angle_beta   90.00
_cell.angle_gamma   90.00
#
_symmetry.space_group_name_H-M   'P 1'
#
loop_
_entity.id
_entity.type
_entity.pdbx_description
1 polymer ?
#
loop_
_entity_poly.entity_id
_entity_poly.type
_entity_poly.pdbx_seq_one_letter_code
_entity_poly.pdbx_strand_id
1 'polypeptide(L)'
;GEVPVERVLLAQAIEEKHAAERAEAANVQPEPQAAAPVVGVLREIQPEETATAFAALSVLRSSLTDIHRFVEQINEHQRKTGYRLLGIFEEGKQNAVAVCGFHTAHNLASGYHIHIDDLVTMPQCRQKGYASRLLEEVRKIGAETGATKIHLNVHVNHDRANAHRLYFKNGFEICAYHFRCDPK
;
A
#
# COMPACT_ATOMS: atom_id res chain seq x y z
N GLY A 1 0.27 -9.57 49.25
CA GLY A 1 -1.17 -9.68 49.08
C GLY A 1 -1.43 -10.70 48.01
N GLU A 2 -2.17 -11.76 48.33
CA GLU A 2 -2.57 -12.82 47.39
C GLU A 2 -3.50 -12.21 46.31
N VAL A 3 -3.20 -12.49 45.06
CA VAL A 3 -4.08 -12.13 43.95
C VAL A 3 -5.33 -13.00 44.02
N PRO A 4 -6.54 -12.43 44.01
CA PRO A 4 -7.76 -13.22 44.08
C PRO A 4 -7.80 -14.25 42.93
N VAL A 5 -8.10 -15.53 43.30
CA VAL A 5 -8.16 -16.67 42.36
C VAL A 5 -9.06 -16.38 41.17
N GLU A 6 -10.12 -15.64 41.39
CA GLU A 6 -11.06 -15.20 40.33
C GLU A 6 -10.42 -14.36 39.24
N ARG A 7 -9.45 -13.48 39.58
CA ARG A 7 -8.69 -12.69 38.61
C ARG A 7 -7.73 -13.53 37.76
N VAL A 8 -7.15 -14.56 38.34
CA VAL A 8 -6.26 -15.50 37.64
C VAL A 8 -7.06 -16.34 36.65
N LEU A 9 -8.23 -16.86 37.06
CA LEU A 9 -9.11 -17.63 36.19
C LEU A 9 -9.67 -16.79 35.02
N LEU A 10 -10.02 -15.52 35.25
CA LEU A 10 -10.48 -14.63 34.23
C LEU A 10 -9.37 -14.29 33.19
N ALA A 11 -8.15 -14.07 33.67
CA ALA A 11 -7.01 -13.83 32.82
C ALA A 11 -6.67 -15.05 31.94
N GLN A 12 -6.72 -16.26 32.50
CA GLN A 12 -6.52 -17.50 31.76
C GLN A 12 -7.60 -17.72 30.69
N ALA A 13 -8.87 -17.48 31.01
CA ALA A 13 -9.97 -17.60 30.05
C ALA A 13 -9.87 -16.62 28.89
N ILE A 14 -9.39 -15.40 29.15
CA ILE A 14 -9.14 -14.40 28.10
C ILE A 14 -7.97 -14.84 27.21
N GLU A 15 -6.93 -15.39 27.79
CA GLU A 15 -5.74 -15.83 27.04
C GLU A 15 -6.04 -17.06 26.17
N GLU A 16 -6.83 -18.00 26.68
CA GLU A 16 -7.33 -19.17 25.92
C GLU A 16 -8.24 -18.73 24.76
N LYS A 17 -9.12 -17.75 24.98
CA LYS A 17 -9.95 -17.19 23.92
C LYS A 17 -9.11 -16.54 22.82
N HIS A 18 -8.12 -15.72 23.18
CA HIS A 18 -7.23 -15.07 22.21
C HIS A 18 -6.32 -16.09 21.49
N ALA A 19 -5.95 -17.20 22.15
CA ALA A 19 -5.20 -18.28 21.52
C ALA A 19 -6.06 -19.03 20.49
N ALA A 20 -7.34 -19.29 20.81
CA ALA A 20 -8.29 -19.90 19.89
C ALA A 20 -8.58 -19.02 18.69
N GLU A 21 -8.80 -17.72 18.89
CA GLU A 21 -9.00 -16.73 17.82
C GLU A 21 -7.76 -16.62 16.90
N ARG A 22 -6.55 -16.68 17.46
CA ARG A 22 -5.30 -16.71 16.66
C ARG A 22 -5.13 -18.00 15.89
N ALA A 23 -5.51 -19.15 16.45
CA ALA A 23 -5.46 -20.44 15.78
C ALA A 23 -6.49 -20.52 14.63
N GLU A 24 -7.68 -19.97 14.83
CA GLU A 24 -8.72 -19.90 13.81
C GLU A 24 -8.34 -18.95 12.67
N ALA A 25 -7.74 -17.79 12.99
CA ALA A 25 -7.18 -16.85 12.00
C ALA A 25 -6.00 -17.45 11.20
N ALA A 26 -5.17 -18.28 11.83
CA ALA A 26 -4.06 -18.98 11.19
C ALA A 26 -4.52 -20.15 10.32
N ASN A 27 -5.71 -20.73 10.56
CA ASN A 27 -6.24 -21.86 9.81
C ASN A 27 -7.15 -21.45 8.64
N VAL A 28 -7.42 -20.16 8.44
CA VAL A 28 -8.00 -19.63 7.22
C VAL A 28 -6.88 -19.50 6.18
N GLN A 29 -6.44 -20.64 5.63
CA GLN A 29 -5.73 -20.65 4.38
C GLN A 29 -6.74 -20.21 3.31
N PRO A 30 -6.53 -19.08 2.62
CA PRO A 30 -7.27 -18.84 1.39
C PRO A 30 -6.85 -19.95 0.43
N GLU A 31 -7.82 -20.73 -0.08
CA GLU A 31 -7.58 -21.56 -1.23
C GLU A 31 -6.83 -20.74 -2.27
N PRO A 32 -5.79 -21.29 -2.93
CA PRO A 32 -5.13 -20.60 -4.03
C PRO A 32 -6.18 -20.45 -5.15
N GLN A 33 -6.87 -19.32 -5.16
CA GLN A 33 -7.58 -18.91 -6.36
C GLN A 33 -6.54 -18.86 -7.46
N ALA A 34 -6.69 -19.77 -8.44
CA ALA A 34 -5.90 -19.77 -9.66
C ALA A 34 -5.92 -18.33 -10.19
N ALA A 35 -4.75 -17.68 -10.16
CA ALA A 35 -4.63 -16.32 -10.61
C ALA A 35 -5.09 -16.27 -12.06
N ALA A 36 -6.19 -15.57 -12.32
CA ALA A 36 -6.60 -15.27 -13.67
C ALA A 36 -5.39 -14.64 -14.40
N PRO A 37 -5.17 -14.94 -15.70
CA PRO A 37 -4.01 -14.42 -16.41
C PRO A 37 -3.96 -12.91 -16.24
N VAL A 38 -2.84 -12.41 -15.72
CA VAL A 38 -2.68 -11.01 -15.38
C VAL A 38 -2.54 -10.23 -16.67
N VAL A 39 -3.63 -9.67 -17.14
CA VAL A 39 -3.72 -8.88 -18.38
C VAL A 39 -3.33 -7.45 -18.05
N GLY A 40 -2.13 -7.04 -18.43
CA GLY A 40 -1.64 -5.66 -18.28
C GLY A 40 -0.11 -5.58 -18.20
N VAL A 41 0.44 -4.57 -18.85
CA VAL A 41 1.88 -4.26 -18.85
C VAL A 41 2.19 -3.36 -17.67
N LEU A 42 3.10 -3.80 -16.78
CA LEU A 42 3.64 -2.99 -15.71
C LEU A 42 4.89 -2.28 -16.21
N ARG A 43 4.95 -0.98 -16.05
CA ARG A 43 6.11 -0.16 -16.38
C ARG A 43 6.18 1.12 -15.56
N GLU A 44 7.35 1.74 -15.51
CA GLU A 44 7.52 3.06 -14.94
C GLU A 44 6.91 4.12 -15.88
N ILE A 45 6.18 5.07 -15.29
CA ILE A 45 5.59 6.21 -15.99
C ILE A 45 6.63 7.33 -16.01
N GLN A 46 7.11 7.67 -17.20
CA GLN A 46 8.10 8.73 -17.40
C GLN A 46 7.46 10.13 -17.24
N PRO A 47 8.27 11.19 -17.05
CA PRO A 47 7.75 12.56 -16.87
C PRO A 47 6.79 13.02 -17.97
N GLU A 48 7.03 12.63 -19.20
CA GLU A 48 6.21 12.99 -20.37
C GLU A 48 4.84 12.29 -20.36
N GLU A 49 4.75 11.17 -19.63
CA GLU A 49 3.56 10.34 -19.54
C GLU A 49 2.78 10.53 -18.22
N THR A 50 3.21 11.44 -17.33
CA THR A 50 2.62 11.63 -16.00
C THR A 50 1.10 11.76 -16.03
N ALA A 51 0.55 12.43 -17.08
CA ALA A 51 -0.89 12.57 -17.27
C ALA A 51 -1.65 11.24 -17.31
N THR A 52 -1.02 10.15 -17.75
CA THR A 52 -1.66 8.81 -17.83
C THR A 52 -2.03 8.22 -16.46
N ALA A 53 -1.42 8.72 -15.37
CA ALA A 53 -1.72 8.31 -14.00
C ALA A 53 -2.89 9.10 -13.38
N PHE A 54 -3.31 10.22 -13.98
CA PHE A 54 -4.26 11.16 -13.39
C PHE A 54 -5.59 10.50 -13.03
N ALA A 55 -6.20 9.74 -13.94
CA ALA A 55 -7.51 9.14 -13.73
C ALA A 55 -7.50 8.17 -12.53
N ALA A 56 -6.46 7.33 -12.39
CA ALA A 56 -6.34 6.40 -11.29
C ALA A 56 -6.08 7.13 -9.96
N LEU A 57 -5.17 8.10 -9.94
CA LEU A 57 -4.84 8.85 -8.72
C LEU A 57 -5.99 9.76 -8.27
N SER A 58 -6.84 10.26 -9.16
CA SER A 58 -8.05 11.01 -8.81
C SER A 58 -9.08 10.17 -8.05
N VAL A 59 -9.12 8.84 -8.29
CA VAL A 59 -9.95 7.93 -7.49
C VAL A 59 -9.46 7.84 -6.03
N LEU A 60 -8.14 7.90 -5.83
CA LEU A 60 -7.54 7.86 -4.49
C LEU A 60 -7.60 9.22 -3.79
N ARG A 61 -7.41 10.29 -4.55
CA ARG A 61 -7.29 11.68 -4.08
C ARG A 61 -8.37 12.54 -4.74
N SER A 62 -9.56 12.58 -4.15
CA SER A 62 -10.71 13.33 -4.71
C SER A 62 -10.48 14.82 -4.89
N SER A 63 -9.46 15.39 -4.24
CA SER A 63 -9.03 16.78 -4.43
C SER A 63 -8.29 17.02 -5.76
N LEU A 64 -7.86 15.97 -6.46
CA LEU A 64 -7.22 16.08 -7.77
C LEU A 64 -8.31 16.29 -8.84
N THR A 65 -8.53 17.54 -9.23
CA THR A 65 -9.56 17.93 -10.22
C THR A 65 -8.99 18.54 -11.49
N ASP A 66 -7.70 18.92 -11.47
CA ASP A 66 -7.03 19.61 -12.59
C ASP A 66 -5.79 18.80 -13.01
N ILE A 67 -5.81 18.27 -14.22
CA ILE A 67 -4.74 17.44 -14.76
C ILE A 67 -3.44 18.23 -14.98
N HIS A 68 -3.51 19.52 -15.34
CA HIS A 68 -2.31 20.34 -15.57
C HIS A 68 -1.58 20.60 -14.26
N ARG A 69 -2.32 20.97 -13.20
CA ARG A 69 -1.77 21.13 -11.85
C ARG A 69 -1.22 19.81 -11.30
N PHE A 70 -1.88 18.70 -11.60
CA PHE A 70 -1.40 17.38 -11.21
C PHE A 70 -0.05 17.05 -11.86
N VAL A 71 0.08 17.25 -13.19
CA VAL A 71 1.34 17.02 -13.91
C VAL A 71 2.45 17.93 -13.40
N GLU A 72 2.16 19.22 -13.20
CA GLU A 72 3.10 20.18 -12.61
C GLU A 72 3.56 19.74 -11.22
N GLN A 73 2.61 19.40 -10.33
CA GLN A 73 2.91 18.95 -8.97
C GLN A 73 3.84 17.73 -8.95
N ILE A 74 3.59 16.75 -9.80
CA ILE A 74 4.43 15.55 -9.89
C ILE A 74 5.80 15.89 -10.48
N ASN A 75 5.84 16.53 -11.67
CA ASN A 75 7.08 16.70 -12.41
C ASN A 75 7.99 17.77 -11.80
N GLU A 76 7.42 18.91 -11.37
CA GLU A 76 8.21 20.04 -10.88
C GLU A 76 8.52 19.99 -9.40
N HIS A 77 7.74 19.23 -8.60
CA HIS A 77 7.95 19.18 -7.16
C HIS A 77 8.33 17.77 -6.68
N GLN A 78 7.50 16.76 -6.91
CA GLN A 78 7.71 15.45 -6.30
C GLN A 78 8.86 14.67 -6.95
N ARG A 79 8.97 14.63 -8.27
CA ARG A 79 10.07 13.93 -8.96
C ARG A 79 11.44 14.50 -8.62
N LYS A 80 11.54 15.80 -8.38
CA LYS A 80 12.78 16.45 -7.94
C LYS A 80 13.26 15.99 -6.56
N THR A 81 12.36 15.43 -5.75
CA THR A 81 12.68 14.83 -4.47
C THR A 81 12.72 13.29 -4.50
N GLY A 82 12.78 12.69 -5.69
CA GLY A 82 12.95 11.26 -5.86
C GLY A 82 11.65 10.47 -6.01
N TYR A 83 10.50 11.14 -6.20
CA TYR A 83 9.23 10.45 -6.42
C TYR A 83 9.20 9.76 -7.79
N ARG A 84 8.73 8.51 -7.80
CA ARG A 84 8.59 7.67 -8.98
C ARG A 84 7.18 7.14 -9.09
N LEU A 85 6.73 6.89 -10.31
CA LEU A 85 5.42 6.33 -10.63
C LEU A 85 5.55 5.03 -11.40
N LEU A 86 4.94 3.96 -10.90
CA LEU A 86 4.70 2.72 -11.65
C LEU A 86 3.24 2.68 -12.08
N GLY A 87 2.98 2.20 -13.28
CA GLY A 87 1.64 2.02 -13.81
C GLY A 87 1.44 0.66 -14.43
N ILE A 88 0.21 0.14 -14.35
CA ILE A 88 -0.24 -1.01 -15.14
C ILE A 88 -1.20 -0.53 -16.20
N PHE A 89 -0.94 -0.93 -17.45
CA PHE A 89 -1.69 -0.56 -18.64
C PHE A 89 -2.33 -1.80 -19.25
N GLU A 90 -3.65 -1.81 -19.39
CA GLU A 90 -4.36 -2.84 -20.14
C GLU A 90 -4.31 -2.55 -21.64
N GLU A 91 -4.39 -3.61 -22.44
CA GLU A 91 -4.42 -3.48 -23.90
C GLU A 91 -5.51 -2.52 -24.38
N GLY A 92 -5.18 -1.67 -25.33
CA GLY A 92 -6.09 -0.64 -25.90
C GLY A 92 -6.37 0.55 -24.97
N LYS A 93 -5.79 0.61 -23.76
CA LYS A 93 -5.95 1.74 -22.83
C LYS A 93 -4.72 2.61 -22.79
N GLN A 94 -4.91 3.91 -22.97
CA GLN A 94 -3.84 4.90 -22.88
C GLN A 94 -3.48 5.25 -21.43
N ASN A 95 -4.47 5.21 -20.54
CA ASN A 95 -4.28 5.56 -19.14
C ASN A 95 -3.99 4.31 -18.28
N ALA A 96 -3.16 4.49 -17.26
CA ALA A 96 -2.89 3.43 -16.29
C ALA A 96 -4.16 3.05 -15.52
N VAL A 97 -4.41 1.76 -15.40
CA VAL A 97 -5.55 1.21 -14.64
C VAL A 97 -5.21 0.93 -13.18
N ALA A 98 -3.92 0.87 -12.86
CA ALA A 98 -3.42 0.81 -11.50
C ALA A 98 -2.09 1.57 -11.42
N VAL A 99 -1.87 2.27 -10.32
CA VAL A 99 -0.70 3.16 -10.13
C VAL A 99 -0.15 2.96 -8.73
N CYS A 100 1.19 2.97 -8.63
CA CYS A 100 1.93 3.09 -7.39
C CYS A 100 2.89 4.26 -7.47
N GLY A 101 2.73 5.23 -6.57
CA GLY A 101 3.67 6.33 -6.38
C GLY A 101 4.49 6.12 -5.12
N PHE A 102 5.79 6.27 -5.20
CA PHE A 102 6.72 6.07 -4.10
C PHE A 102 7.95 6.96 -4.22
N HIS A 103 8.61 7.20 -3.11
CA HIS A 103 9.91 7.87 -3.07
C HIS A 103 10.89 7.12 -2.17
N THR A 104 12.16 7.43 -2.31
CA THR A 104 13.22 6.94 -1.43
C THR A 104 13.56 7.99 -0.38
N ALA A 105 13.90 7.56 0.83
CA ALA A 105 14.27 8.44 1.91
C ALA A 105 15.37 7.82 2.80
N HIS A 106 16.04 8.65 3.59
CA HIS A 106 16.97 8.23 4.60
C HIS A 106 16.55 8.79 5.96
N ASN A 107 16.55 7.94 6.99
CA ASN A 107 16.40 8.37 8.36
C ASN A 107 17.19 7.46 9.31
N LEU A 108 17.35 7.88 10.57
CA LEU A 108 18.13 7.13 11.55
C LEU A 108 17.47 5.81 11.96
N ALA A 109 16.14 5.72 11.91
CA ALA A 109 15.40 4.54 12.35
C ALA A 109 15.39 3.42 11.32
N SER A 110 15.30 3.77 10.02
CA SER A 110 15.11 2.82 8.92
C SER A 110 16.27 2.83 7.90
N GLY A 111 17.26 3.70 8.08
CA GLY A 111 18.31 3.87 7.07
C GLY A 111 17.74 4.30 5.72
N TYR A 112 18.31 3.78 4.64
CA TYR A 112 17.78 3.97 3.29
C TYR A 112 16.55 3.09 3.08
N HIS A 113 15.41 3.67 2.74
CA HIS A 113 14.14 2.98 2.62
C HIS A 113 13.26 3.58 1.51
N ILE A 114 12.25 2.82 1.11
CA ILE A 114 11.19 3.27 0.19
C ILE A 114 9.96 3.62 1.02
N HIS A 115 9.30 4.73 0.67
CA HIS A 115 7.98 5.09 1.17
C HIS A 115 6.98 5.11 0.01
N ILE A 116 5.94 4.28 0.11
CA ILE A 116 4.83 4.27 -0.86
C ILE A 116 3.82 5.33 -0.41
N ASP A 117 3.63 6.34 -1.24
CA ASP A 117 2.71 7.45 -1.00
C ASP A 117 1.31 7.16 -1.54
N ASP A 118 1.24 6.51 -2.70
CA ASP A 118 0.01 6.27 -3.43
C ASP A 118 -0.02 4.84 -3.97
N LEU A 119 -1.13 4.14 -3.73
CA LEU A 119 -1.41 2.84 -4.34
C LEU A 119 -2.90 2.76 -4.65
N VAL A 120 -3.23 2.63 -5.92
CA VAL A 120 -4.62 2.63 -6.38
C VAL A 120 -4.80 1.70 -7.57
N THR A 121 -5.96 1.06 -7.62
CA THR A 121 -6.48 0.35 -8.80
C THR A 121 -7.85 0.90 -9.13
N MET A 122 -8.09 1.22 -10.40
CA MET A 122 -9.38 1.67 -10.91
C MET A 122 -10.47 0.69 -10.48
N PRO A 123 -11.65 1.15 -10.01
CA PRO A 123 -12.69 0.29 -9.44
C PRO A 123 -13.04 -0.90 -10.34
N GLN A 124 -13.20 -0.68 -11.64
CA GLN A 124 -13.55 -1.70 -12.63
C GLN A 124 -12.41 -2.69 -12.95
N CYS A 125 -11.19 -2.40 -12.47
CA CYS A 125 -10.00 -3.23 -12.71
C CYS A 125 -9.50 -3.91 -11.43
N ARG A 126 -10.27 -3.84 -10.34
CA ARG A 126 -9.93 -4.50 -9.07
C ARG A 126 -10.03 -6.02 -9.17
N GLN A 127 -9.48 -6.71 -8.17
CA GLN A 127 -9.45 -8.18 -8.06
C GLN A 127 -8.68 -8.91 -9.18
N LYS A 128 -7.93 -8.17 -10.01
CA LYS A 128 -7.04 -8.73 -11.04
C LYS A 128 -5.58 -8.89 -10.57
N GLY A 129 -5.29 -8.66 -9.28
CA GLY A 129 -3.94 -8.79 -8.72
C GLY A 129 -2.99 -7.61 -8.98
N TYR A 130 -3.47 -6.53 -9.61
CA TYR A 130 -2.61 -5.40 -10.02
C TYR A 130 -1.88 -4.71 -8.86
N ALA A 131 -2.58 -4.47 -7.75
CA ALA A 131 -1.95 -3.87 -6.58
C ALA A 131 -0.81 -4.73 -6.01
N SER A 132 -0.99 -6.06 -5.94
CA SER A 132 0.08 -6.98 -5.49
C SER A 132 1.28 -6.98 -6.43
N ARG A 133 1.05 -6.90 -7.75
CA ARG A 133 2.14 -6.78 -8.74
C ARG A 133 2.92 -5.49 -8.58
N LEU A 134 2.24 -4.37 -8.35
CA LEU A 134 2.91 -3.09 -8.09
C LEU A 134 3.75 -3.15 -6.81
N LEU A 135 3.24 -3.75 -5.73
CA LEU A 135 3.99 -3.94 -4.49
C LEU A 135 5.21 -4.84 -4.69
N GLU A 136 5.07 -5.91 -5.48
CA GLU A 136 6.18 -6.81 -5.81
C GLU A 136 7.28 -6.09 -6.61
N GLU A 137 6.90 -5.24 -7.57
CA GLU A 137 7.85 -4.45 -8.34
C GLU A 137 8.59 -3.44 -7.46
N VAL A 138 7.89 -2.76 -6.53
CA VAL A 138 8.54 -1.89 -5.55
C VAL A 138 9.53 -2.66 -4.66
N ARG A 139 9.23 -3.93 -4.31
CA ARG A 139 10.18 -4.79 -3.58
C ARG A 139 11.43 -5.10 -4.38
N LYS A 140 11.29 -5.42 -5.67
CA LYS A 140 12.44 -5.64 -6.56
C LYS A 140 13.31 -4.40 -6.64
N ILE A 141 12.71 -3.24 -6.89
CA ILE A 141 13.41 -1.96 -6.88
C ILE A 141 14.12 -1.73 -5.55
N GLY A 142 13.47 -2.01 -4.43
CA GLY A 142 14.07 -1.90 -3.11
C GLY A 142 15.28 -2.79 -2.93
N ALA A 143 15.19 -4.06 -3.35
CA ALA A 143 16.30 -5.00 -3.30
C ALA A 143 17.49 -4.57 -4.20
N GLU A 144 17.20 -4.10 -5.40
CA GLU A 144 18.21 -3.63 -6.36
C GLU A 144 18.91 -2.35 -5.89
N THR A 145 18.19 -1.47 -5.22
CA THR A 145 18.72 -0.18 -4.72
C THR A 145 19.30 -0.25 -3.31
N GLY A 146 19.18 -1.39 -2.63
CA GLY A 146 19.68 -1.58 -1.27
C GLY A 146 18.79 -0.97 -0.18
N ALA A 147 17.51 -0.75 -0.46
CA ALA A 147 16.56 -0.29 0.56
C ALA A 147 16.34 -1.36 1.63
N THR A 148 16.44 -0.97 2.89
CA THR A 148 16.31 -1.89 4.04
C THR A 148 14.86 -2.13 4.46
N LYS A 149 13.96 -1.19 4.13
CA LYS A 149 12.53 -1.22 4.49
C LYS A 149 11.68 -0.61 3.38
N ILE A 150 10.41 -1.03 3.35
CA ILE A 150 9.36 -0.39 2.55
C ILE A 150 8.25 0.00 3.51
N HIS A 151 7.94 1.29 3.56
CA HIS A 151 6.90 1.87 4.41
C HIS A 151 5.72 2.35 3.58
N LEU A 152 4.56 2.40 4.19
CA LEU A 152 3.38 3.08 3.67
C LEU A 152 2.49 3.56 4.83
N ASN A 153 1.63 4.53 4.55
CA ASN A 153 0.60 4.97 5.47
C ASN A 153 -0.79 4.61 4.91
N VAL A 154 -1.64 4.06 5.75
CA VAL A 154 -3.04 3.77 5.41
C VAL A 154 -3.95 4.25 6.53
N HIS A 155 -5.08 4.89 6.16
CA HIS A 155 -6.07 5.30 7.14
C HIS A 155 -6.71 4.08 7.82
N VAL A 156 -7.04 4.22 9.11
CA VAL A 156 -7.61 3.15 9.94
C VAL A 156 -9.14 3.05 9.86
N ASN A 157 -9.79 3.86 9.00
CA ASN A 157 -11.23 3.84 8.82
C ASN A 157 -11.71 2.58 8.05
N HIS A 158 -12.98 2.25 8.22
CA HIS A 158 -13.61 1.06 7.62
C HIS A 158 -13.46 0.99 6.09
N ASP A 159 -13.51 2.12 5.40
CA ASP A 159 -13.38 2.19 3.93
C ASP A 159 -12.02 1.68 3.42
N ARG A 160 -11.04 1.53 4.31
CA ARG A 160 -9.70 1.02 4.01
C ARG A 160 -9.48 -0.45 4.41
N ALA A 161 -10.52 -1.16 4.86
CA ALA A 161 -10.40 -2.56 5.27
C ALA A 161 -9.80 -3.46 4.17
N ASN A 162 -10.19 -3.25 2.90
CA ASN A 162 -9.62 -3.98 1.77
C ASN A 162 -8.14 -3.65 1.53
N ALA A 163 -7.71 -2.41 1.76
CA ALA A 163 -6.32 -2.01 1.68
C ALA A 163 -5.50 -2.67 2.79
N HIS A 164 -6.02 -2.72 4.03
CA HIS A 164 -5.38 -3.44 5.13
C HIS A 164 -5.18 -4.92 4.81
N ARG A 165 -6.21 -5.62 4.32
CA ARG A 165 -6.10 -7.03 3.90
C ARG A 165 -5.07 -7.22 2.80
N LEU A 166 -5.02 -6.33 1.81
CA LEU A 166 -4.02 -6.35 0.75
C LEU A 166 -2.60 -6.27 1.33
N TYR A 167 -2.35 -5.33 2.24
CA TYR A 167 -1.03 -5.15 2.82
C TYR A 167 -0.61 -6.37 3.66
N PHE A 168 -1.47 -6.88 4.53
CA PHE A 168 -1.19 -8.11 5.29
C PHE A 168 -0.92 -9.31 4.37
N LYS A 169 -1.74 -9.52 3.33
CA LYS A 169 -1.52 -10.57 2.34
C LYS A 169 -0.17 -10.44 1.63
N ASN A 170 0.31 -9.22 1.45
CA ASN A 170 1.62 -8.94 0.86
C ASN A 170 2.74 -8.82 1.90
N GLY A 171 2.57 -9.32 3.13
CA GLY A 171 3.62 -9.41 4.14
C GLY A 171 3.99 -8.08 4.81
N PHE A 172 3.14 -7.07 4.74
CA PHE A 172 3.29 -5.87 5.55
C PHE A 172 2.73 -6.09 6.95
N GLU A 173 3.30 -5.41 7.92
CA GLU A 173 2.86 -5.38 9.31
C GLU A 173 2.58 -3.95 9.76
N ILE A 174 1.77 -3.78 10.80
CA ILE A 174 1.59 -2.49 11.45
C ILE A 174 2.73 -2.29 12.44
N CYS A 175 3.60 -1.33 12.18
CA CYS A 175 4.79 -1.07 13.00
C CYS A 175 4.74 0.26 13.75
N ALA A 176 3.84 1.18 13.39
CA ALA A 176 3.73 2.50 14.01
C ALA A 176 2.36 3.13 13.80
N TYR A 177 2.05 4.14 14.63
CA TYR A 177 0.94 5.06 14.41
C TYR A 177 1.46 6.32 13.73
N HIS A 178 0.70 6.85 12.77
CA HIS A 178 0.98 8.13 12.11
C HIS A 178 0.16 9.23 12.77
N PHE A 179 0.83 10.27 13.28
CA PHE A 179 0.21 11.45 13.87
C PHE A 179 0.40 12.64 12.94
N ARG A 180 -0.61 13.51 12.84
CA ARG A 180 -0.52 14.78 12.10
C ARG A 180 -1.20 15.90 12.89
N CYS A 181 -0.71 17.11 12.69
CA CYS A 181 -1.38 18.33 13.13
C CYS A 181 -1.23 19.41 12.05
N ASP A 182 -2.11 20.39 12.07
CA ASP A 182 -1.96 21.57 11.23
C ASP A 182 -0.98 22.54 11.92
N PRO A 183 -0.06 23.19 11.15
CA PRO A 183 0.76 24.25 11.71
C PRO A 183 -0.13 25.43 12.10
N LYS A 184 0.11 26.00 13.28
CA LYS A 184 -0.63 27.19 13.76
C LYS A 184 -0.16 28.44 13.03
#